data_bd91b948fc2b2f148276b634fe677e55
#
_entry.id   bd91b948fc2b2f148276b634fe677e55
#
_cell.length_a   1.000
_cell.length_b   1.000
_cell.length_c   1.000
_cell.angle_alpha   90.00
_cell.angle_beta   90.00
_cell.angle_gamma   90.00
#
_symmetry.space_group_name_H-M   'P 1'
#
loop_
_entity.id
_entity.type
_entity.pdbx_description
1 polymer ?
#
loop_
_entity_poly.entity_id
_entity_poly.type
_entity_poly.pdbx_seq_one_letter_code
_entity_poly.pdbx_strand_id
1 'polypeptide(L)'
;MIIIDEWDCIFREYKSDKEAQEQYLDFLRDFLKDKSYIHLAYMTGILPVKKYGTHSALNMFDEFSMIYAGPLAKFVGFTETEVRELCEKYHMDMREIGEWYDGYRFENCEPVYNPRSVVNGMLFGSIRNYWNMTESFEVLQTYIDMNFEGLKDDILCMLAGEHIPVNTGNFTNDMTTFRDENDVLTLLIHLGYLTYDSTEHCVYIPNNEIRNEYANAVSVSDWGEVSKALKNSADVLNAIWNQNEQMVAQGNAKSTL
;
A
#
# COMPACT_ATOMS: atom_id res chain seq x y z
N MET A 1 20.51 18.79 -14.10
CA MET A 1 19.53 17.97 -13.33
C MET A 1 19.65 16.54 -13.78
N ILE A 2 19.66 15.60 -12.83
CA ILE A 2 19.64 14.15 -13.08
C ILE A 2 18.35 13.61 -12.51
N ILE A 3 17.67 12.75 -13.25
CA ILE A 3 16.46 12.05 -12.81
C ILE A 3 16.75 10.57 -12.96
N ILE A 4 16.53 9.80 -11.88
CA ILE A 4 16.67 8.35 -11.84
C ILE A 4 15.31 7.80 -11.38
N ASP A 5 14.64 7.08 -12.26
CA ASP A 5 13.39 6.42 -11.95
C ASP A 5 13.65 4.97 -11.56
N GLU A 6 12.88 4.44 -10.60
CA GLU A 6 13.03 3.08 -10.06
C GLU A 6 14.47 2.77 -9.61
N TRP A 7 15.08 3.68 -8.82
CA TRP A 7 16.44 3.51 -8.32
C TRP A 7 16.65 2.18 -7.59
N ASP A 8 15.59 1.63 -7.04
CA ASP A 8 15.57 0.42 -6.23
C ASP A 8 15.35 -0.88 -7.02
N CYS A 9 15.30 -0.82 -8.35
CA CYS A 9 15.04 -1.99 -9.21
C CYS A 9 16.00 -3.17 -8.92
N ILE A 10 17.31 -2.89 -8.70
CA ILE A 10 18.30 -3.91 -8.35
C ILE A 10 17.93 -4.65 -7.05
N PHE A 11 17.38 -3.94 -6.07
CA PHE A 11 16.99 -4.55 -4.79
C PHE A 11 15.72 -5.39 -4.90
N ARG A 12 14.84 -5.05 -5.84
CA ARG A 12 13.58 -5.78 -6.09
C ARG A 12 13.78 -7.00 -6.99
N GLU A 13 14.60 -6.88 -8.02
CA GLU A 13 14.82 -7.94 -9.01
C GLU A 13 15.92 -8.93 -8.59
N TYR A 14 17.00 -8.42 -7.99
CA TYR A 14 18.16 -9.22 -7.58
C TYR A 14 18.29 -9.24 -6.04
N LYS A 15 17.23 -9.68 -5.36
CA LYS A 15 17.10 -9.62 -3.89
C LYS A 15 18.23 -10.31 -3.14
N SER A 16 18.79 -11.40 -3.67
CA SER A 16 19.83 -12.20 -3.04
C SER A 16 21.26 -11.80 -3.43
N ASP A 17 21.44 -11.01 -4.49
CA ASP A 17 22.77 -10.60 -4.99
C ASP A 17 23.27 -9.35 -4.25
N LYS A 18 23.82 -9.58 -3.05
CA LYS A 18 24.32 -8.49 -2.20
C LYS A 18 25.52 -7.76 -2.81
N GLU A 19 26.35 -8.46 -3.56
CA GLU A 19 27.52 -7.87 -4.23
C GLU A 19 27.08 -6.88 -5.31
N ALA A 20 26.14 -7.26 -6.17
CA ALA A 20 25.58 -6.36 -7.19
C ALA A 20 24.89 -5.13 -6.55
N GLN A 21 24.15 -5.33 -5.44
CA GLN A 21 23.51 -4.24 -4.69
C GLN A 21 24.55 -3.26 -4.13
N GLU A 22 25.65 -3.73 -3.54
CA GLU A 22 26.73 -2.88 -3.02
C GLU A 22 27.44 -2.12 -4.14
N GLN A 23 27.79 -2.79 -5.23
CA GLN A 23 28.43 -2.15 -6.39
C GLN A 23 27.53 -1.06 -7.00
N TYR A 24 26.24 -1.28 -7.05
CA TYR A 24 25.28 -0.29 -7.54
C TYR A 24 25.18 0.94 -6.61
N LEU A 25 25.14 0.74 -5.29
CA LEU A 25 25.15 1.84 -4.32
C LEU A 25 26.44 2.65 -4.41
N ASP A 26 27.58 1.99 -4.56
CA ASP A 26 28.88 2.64 -4.73
C ASP A 26 28.91 3.44 -6.04
N PHE A 27 28.37 2.88 -7.12
CA PHE A 27 28.22 3.61 -8.39
C PHE A 27 27.35 4.87 -8.23
N LEU A 28 26.17 4.76 -7.59
CA LEU A 28 25.31 5.93 -7.38
C LEU A 28 25.99 6.99 -6.52
N ARG A 29 26.68 6.58 -5.46
CA ARG A 29 27.46 7.50 -4.62
C ARG A 29 28.53 8.22 -5.45
N ASP A 30 29.34 7.47 -6.18
CA ASP A 30 30.45 8.03 -6.96
C ASP A 30 29.94 8.88 -8.12
N PHE A 31 28.78 8.58 -8.66
CA PHE A 31 28.17 9.36 -9.75
C PHE A 31 27.54 10.66 -9.27
N LEU A 32 26.93 10.67 -8.05
CA LEU A 32 26.09 11.77 -7.61
C LEU A 32 26.73 12.65 -6.54
N LYS A 33 27.52 12.09 -5.63
CA LYS A 33 28.02 12.81 -4.46
C LYS A 33 29.13 13.79 -4.83
N ASP A 34 28.99 15.04 -4.35
CA ASP A 34 30.00 16.10 -4.46
C ASP A 34 30.47 16.41 -5.88
N LYS A 35 29.60 16.23 -6.89
CA LYS A 35 29.93 16.48 -8.29
C LYS A 35 29.53 17.90 -8.69
N SER A 36 30.50 18.69 -9.16
CA SER A 36 30.29 20.09 -9.57
C SER A 36 29.33 20.26 -10.75
N TYR A 37 29.12 19.21 -11.54
CA TYR A 37 28.20 19.22 -12.69
C TYR A 37 26.76 18.90 -12.31
N ILE A 38 26.48 18.52 -11.06
CA ILE A 38 25.13 18.19 -10.58
C ILE A 38 24.59 19.35 -9.74
N HIS A 39 23.52 19.98 -10.21
CA HIS A 39 22.79 21.00 -9.43
C HIS A 39 21.59 20.42 -8.69
N LEU A 40 21.02 19.34 -9.20
CA LEU A 40 19.88 18.63 -8.62
C LEU A 40 19.90 17.18 -9.09
N ALA A 41 19.73 16.25 -8.18
CA ALA A 41 19.41 14.86 -8.48
C ALA A 41 18.06 14.52 -7.85
N TYR A 42 17.18 13.88 -8.61
CA TYR A 42 15.86 13.43 -8.19
C TYR A 42 15.75 11.94 -8.48
N MET A 43 15.47 11.16 -7.45
CA MET A 43 15.32 9.70 -7.57
C MET A 43 13.93 9.30 -7.13
N THR A 44 13.30 8.39 -7.87
CA THR A 44 12.04 7.74 -7.50
C THR A 44 12.26 6.25 -7.33
N GLY A 45 11.45 5.63 -6.47
CA GLY A 45 11.44 4.21 -6.20
C GLY A 45 10.34 3.83 -5.24
N ILE A 46 10.11 2.56 -5.05
CA ILE A 46 9.13 2.02 -4.11
C ILE A 46 9.72 1.96 -2.71
N LEU A 47 10.99 1.52 -2.61
CA LEU A 47 11.65 1.33 -1.34
C LEU A 47 12.36 2.60 -0.88
N PRO A 48 12.29 2.93 0.43
CA PRO A 48 13.11 3.99 1.00
C PRO A 48 14.60 3.67 0.82
N VAL A 49 15.45 4.71 0.87
CA VAL A 49 16.91 4.52 0.72
C VAL A 49 17.45 3.72 1.90
N LYS A 50 18.09 2.61 1.61
CA LYS A 50 18.64 1.72 2.63
C LYS A 50 19.77 2.39 3.44
N LYS A 51 19.64 2.26 4.74
CA LYS A 51 20.74 2.50 5.68
C LYS A 51 21.53 1.20 5.84
N TYR A 52 22.33 0.81 4.82
CA TYR A 52 23.19 -0.38 4.93
C TYR A 52 24.43 -0.11 5.75
N GLY A 53 24.66 -0.95 6.77
CA GLY A 53 25.90 -1.07 7.51
C GLY A 53 26.43 0.25 8.08
N THR A 54 27.78 0.36 8.19
CA THR A 54 28.49 1.53 8.68
C THR A 54 28.56 2.69 7.67
N HIS A 55 28.10 2.49 6.44
CA HIS A 55 28.16 3.48 5.37
C HIS A 55 26.77 3.71 4.76
N SER A 56 26.16 4.84 5.10
CA SER A 56 25.02 5.39 4.37
C SER A 56 25.50 5.84 2.99
N ALA A 57 25.41 4.98 1.98
CA ALA A 57 25.94 5.28 0.64
C ALA A 57 25.28 6.51 0.00
N LEU A 58 24.00 6.74 0.30
CA LEU A 58 23.17 7.79 -0.31
C LEU A 58 22.69 8.84 0.71
N ASN A 59 23.51 9.19 1.69
CA ASN A 59 23.17 10.17 2.74
C ASN A 59 23.09 11.64 2.27
N MET A 60 23.28 11.89 0.98
CA MET A 60 23.19 13.22 0.38
C MET A 60 21.79 13.56 -0.13
N PHE A 61 20.82 12.67 0.01
CA PHE A 61 19.43 12.91 -0.37
C PHE A 61 18.55 13.23 0.84
N ASP A 62 17.63 14.17 0.65
CA ASP A 62 16.43 14.26 1.49
C ASP A 62 15.46 13.19 1.00
N GLU A 63 14.97 12.37 1.92
CA GLU A 63 14.10 11.25 1.61
C GLU A 63 12.65 11.57 1.96
N PHE A 64 11.76 11.31 1.01
CA PHE A 64 10.32 11.40 1.16
C PHE A 64 9.71 10.03 0.84
N SER A 65 8.80 9.55 1.69
CA SER A 65 8.25 8.21 1.59
C SER A 65 6.76 8.20 1.91
N MET A 66 6.11 7.03 1.80
CA MET A 66 4.71 6.87 2.19
C MET A 66 4.48 7.09 3.70
N ILE A 67 5.53 6.99 4.53
CA ILE A 67 5.46 7.30 5.97
C ILE A 67 5.63 8.80 6.21
N TYR A 68 6.49 9.44 5.43
CA TYR A 68 6.77 10.88 5.52
C TYR A 68 6.96 11.48 4.13
N ALA A 69 5.89 11.97 3.56
CA ALA A 69 5.92 12.61 2.23
C ALA A 69 6.31 14.10 2.28
N GLY A 70 6.26 14.74 3.45
CA GLY A 70 6.65 16.11 3.67
C GLY A 70 6.01 17.08 2.66
N PRO A 71 6.79 18.01 2.06
CA PRO A 71 6.26 18.98 1.10
C PRO A 71 5.82 18.36 -0.22
N LEU A 72 6.17 17.09 -0.49
CA LEU A 72 5.82 16.39 -1.72
C LEU A 72 4.48 15.67 -1.64
N ALA A 73 3.83 15.60 -0.48
CA ALA A 73 2.59 14.87 -0.25
C ALA A 73 1.52 15.12 -1.32
N LYS A 74 1.27 16.38 -1.67
CA LYS A 74 0.26 16.77 -2.66
C LYS A 74 0.61 16.43 -4.12
N PHE A 75 1.82 15.91 -4.38
CA PHE A 75 2.28 15.58 -5.73
C PHE A 75 2.39 14.08 -5.98
N VAL A 76 2.13 13.25 -4.96
CA VAL A 76 2.21 11.78 -5.10
C VAL A 76 0.91 11.13 -5.55
N GLY A 77 -0.17 11.92 -5.65
CA GLY A 77 -1.48 11.49 -6.12
C GLY A 77 -2.37 12.69 -6.42
N PHE A 78 -3.66 12.47 -6.59
CA PHE A 78 -4.62 13.57 -6.70
C PHE A 78 -5.09 13.98 -5.30
N THR A 79 -5.12 15.27 -5.03
CA THR A 79 -5.72 15.82 -3.81
C THR A 79 -7.24 15.75 -3.86
N GLU A 80 -7.90 15.79 -2.70
CA GLU A 80 -9.38 15.79 -2.66
C GLU A 80 -9.96 16.94 -3.48
N THR A 81 -9.34 18.11 -3.43
CA THR A 81 -9.77 19.28 -4.22
C THR A 81 -9.71 18.99 -5.72
N GLU A 82 -8.62 18.43 -6.22
CA GLU A 82 -8.47 18.08 -7.64
C GLU A 82 -9.47 16.98 -8.07
N VAL A 83 -9.69 15.96 -7.22
CA VAL A 83 -10.66 14.90 -7.49
C VAL A 83 -12.07 15.45 -7.55
N ARG A 84 -12.43 16.40 -6.70
CA ARG A 84 -13.74 17.07 -6.73
C ARG A 84 -13.98 17.79 -8.05
N GLU A 85 -12.99 18.55 -8.54
CA GLU A 85 -13.06 19.22 -9.84
C GLU A 85 -13.19 18.21 -11.00
N LEU A 86 -12.47 17.09 -10.93
CA LEU A 86 -12.59 16.00 -11.91
C LEU A 86 -13.97 15.35 -11.88
N CYS A 87 -14.52 15.07 -10.70
CA CYS A 87 -15.87 14.52 -10.55
C CYS A 87 -16.94 15.43 -11.18
N GLU A 88 -16.86 16.74 -10.96
CA GLU A 88 -17.75 17.71 -11.61
C GLU A 88 -17.61 17.67 -13.13
N LYS A 89 -16.38 17.66 -13.63
CA LYS A 89 -16.09 17.66 -15.08
C LYS A 89 -16.54 16.38 -15.79
N TYR A 90 -16.37 15.22 -15.15
CA TYR A 90 -16.67 13.91 -15.73
C TYR A 90 -18.02 13.33 -15.27
N HIS A 91 -18.77 14.08 -14.45
CA HIS A 91 -20.08 13.69 -13.91
C HIS A 91 -20.03 12.38 -13.09
N MET A 92 -19.00 12.25 -12.25
CA MET A 92 -18.80 11.11 -11.36
C MET A 92 -19.26 11.44 -9.93
N ASP A 93 -19.74 10.44 -9.21
CA ASP A 93 -20.12 10.61 -7.80
C ASP A 93 -18.86 10.70 -6.90
N MET A 94 -18.67 11.88 -6.27
CA MET A 94 -17.52 12.14 -5.41
C MET A 94 -17.46 11.21 -4.19
N ARG A 95 -18.62 10.83 -3.64
CA ARG A 95 -18.67 9.93 -2.50
C ARG A 95 -18.19 8.53 -2.88
N GLU A 96 -18.67 8.02 -4.02
CA GLU A 96 -18.28 6.70 -4.50
C GLU A 96 -16.79 6.67 -4.90
N ILE A 97 -16.29 7.71 -5.57
CA ILE A 97 -14.84 7.87 -5.86
C ILE A 97 -14.02 7.89 -4.56
N GLY A 98 -14.50 8.57 -3.51
CA GLY A 98 -13.86 8.60 -2.20
C GLY A 98 -13.79 7.20 -1.57
N GLU A 99 -14.89 6.47 -1.53
CA GLU A 99 -14.94 5.12 -0.95
C GLU A 99 -13.96 4.14 -1.65
N TRP A 100 -13.72 4.35 -2.94
CA TRP A 100 -12.92 3.42 -3.75
C TRP A 100 -11.45 3.81 -3.90
N TYR A 101 -11.08 5.09 -3.92
CA TYR A 101 -9.74 5.51 -4.35
C TYR A 101 -9.04 6.47 -3.39
N ASP A 102 -9.74 6.98 -2.36
CA ASP A 102 -9.17 7.81 -1.30
C ASP A 102 -8.38 6.94 -0.30
N GLY A 103 -7.89 7.59 0.76
CA GLY A 103 -7.45 6.94 1.99
C GLY A 103 -5.98 7.08 2.30
N TYR A 104 -5.18 7.70 1.43
CA TYR A 104 -3.79 8.00 1.76
C TYR A 104 -3.72 9.31 2.53
N ARG A 105 -3.18 9.24 3.74
CA ARG A 105 -3.09 10.37 4.67
C ARG A 105 -1.63 10.76 4.86
N PHE A 106 -1.36 12.05 4.69
CA PHE A 106 -0.05 12.63 4.95
C PHE A 106 -0.21 13.85 5.85
N GLU A 107 0.78 14.06 6.72
CA GLU A 107 0.78 15.19 7.63
C GLU A 107 0.70 16.53 6.86
N ASN A 108 -0.16 17.44 7.35
CA ASN A 108 -0.38 18.76 6.75
C ASN A 108 -0.81 18.74 5.27
N CYS A 109 -1.43 17.67 4.81
CA CYS A 109 -1.97 17.53 3.48
C CYS A 109 -3.44 17.11 3.53
N GLU A 110 -4.26 17.59 2.58
CA GLU A 110 -5.58 17.03 2.36
C GLU A 110 -5.49 15.57 1.89
N PRO A 111 -6.58 14.79 1.96
CA PRO A 111 -6.59 13.42 1.47
C PRO A 111 -6.03 13.27 0.06
N VAL A 112 -5.23 12.23 -0.16
CA VAL A 112 -4.61 11.93 -1.45
C VAL A 112 -5.18 10.63 -2.00
N TYR A 113 -5.55 10.66 -3.26
CA TYR A 113 -6.20 9.60 -4.01
C TYR A 113 -5.23 8.89 -4.94
N ASN A 114 -5.44 7.59 -5.17
CA ASN A 114 -4.64 6.82 -6.11
C ASN A 114 -4.77 7.41 -7.53
N PRO A 115 -3.66 7.90 -8.14
CA PRO A 115 -3.73 8.60 -9.42
C PRO A 115 -4.19 7.72 -10.56
N ARG A 116 -3.74 6.46 -10.61
CA ARG A 116 -4.12 5.51 -11.67
C ARG A 116 -5.61 5.20 -11.64
N SER A 117 -6.14 4.94 -10.46
CA SER A 117 -7.54 4.56 -10.28
C SER A 117 -8.48 5.74 -10.56
N VAL A 118 -8.12 6.95 -10.11
CA VAL A 118 -8.84 8.18 -10.44
C VAL A 118 -8.86 8.40 -11.95
N VAL A 119 -7.71 8.37 -12.62
CA VAL A 119 -7.62 8.56 -14.08
C VAL A 119 -8.48 7.55 -14.83
N ASN A 120 -8.36 6.27 -14.49
CA ASN A 120 -9.14 5.23 -15.17
C ASN A 120 -10.64 5.35 -14.88
N GLY A 121 -11.03 5.64 -13.64
CA GLY A 121 -12.42 5.90 -13.28
C GLY A 121 -13.02 7.02 -14.12
N MET A 122 -12.31 8.14 -14.26
CA MET A 122 -12.75 9.28 -15.09
C MET A 122 -12.80 8.94 -16.58
N LEU A 123 -11.76 8.27 -17.13
CA LEU A 123 -11.68 7.92 -18.54
C LEU A 123 -12.74 6.92 -18.98
N PHE A 124 -13.04 5.93 -18.15
CA PHE A 124 -14.00 4.88 -18.48
C PHE A 124 -15.41 5.15 -17.96
N GLY A 125 -15.61 6.21 -17.18
CA GLY A 125 -16.90 6.55 -16.56
C GLY A 125 -17.43 5.43 -15.66
N SER A 126 -16.54 4.67 -15.01
CA SER A 126 -16.92 3.53 -14.17
C SER A 126 -15.98 3.40 -12.99
N ILE A 127 -16.55 3.07 -11.83
CA ILE A 127 -15.83 2.84 -10.60
C ILE A 127 -15.68 1.33 -10.40
N ARG A 128 -14.45 0.86 -10.32
CA ARG A 128 -14.10 -0.56 -10.14
C ARG A 128 -12.66 -0.69 -9.66
N ASN A 129 -12.24 -1.89 -9.31
CA ASN A 129 -10.86 -2.15 -8.97
C ASN A 129 -9.94 -2.04 -10.22
N TYR A 130 -9.05 -1.03 -10.21
CA TYR A 130 -8.01 -0.83 -11.23
C TYR A 130 -6.62 -1.22 -10.71
N TRP A 131 -6.49 -1.47 -9.39
CA TRP A 131 -5.25 -1.90 -8.77
C TRP A 131 -4.84 -3.30 -9.24
N ASN A 132 -5.78 -4.23 -9.33
CA ASN A 132 -5.55 -5.61 -9.74
C ASN A 132 -5.09 -5.80 -11.20
N MET A 133 -5.06 -4.73 -12.00
CA MET A 133 -4.48 -4.75 -13.35
C MET A 133 -2.95 -4.65 -13.33
N THR A 134 -2.33 -4.67 -12.17
CA THR A 134 -0.89 -4.75 -11.95
C THR A 134 -0.56 -6.11 -11.33
N GLU A 135 0.70 -6.55 -11.37
CA GLU A 135 1.16 -7.82 -10.76
C GLU A 135 1.06 -7.86 -9.22
N SER A 136 0.27 -6.96 -8.65
CA SER A 136 0.26 -6.63 -7.22
C SER A 136 -0.33 -7.71 -6.32
N PHE A 137 -1.22 -8.57 -6.81
CA PHE A 137 -1.88 -9.60 -5.99
C PHE A 137 -0.88 -10.63 -5.44
N GLU A 138 0.02 -11.16 -6.29
CA GLU A 138 1.02 -12.16 -5.89
C GLU A 138 2.02 -11.59 -4.86
N VAL A 139 2.31 -10.30 -4.95
CA VAL A 139 3.18 -9.59 -4.01
C VAL A 139 2.53 -9.53 -2.63
N LEU A 140 1.27 -9.08 -2.54
CA LEU A 140 0.53 -9.01 -1.28
C LEU A 140 0.42 -10.40 -0.63
N GLN A 141 0.05 -11.41 -1.42
CA GLN A 141 -0.07 -12.78 -0.93
C GLN A 141 1.24 -13.30 -0.35
N THR A 142 2.37 -13.04 -1.04
CA THR A 142 3.70 -13.45 -0.56
C THR A 142 3.99 -12.94 0.84
N TYR A 143 3.65 -11.69 1.15
CA TYR A 143 3.91 -11.09 2.47
C TYR A 143 2.91 -11.57 3.52
N ILE A 144 1.65 -11.75 3.17
CA ILE A 144 0.63 -12.33 4.06
C ILE A 144 0.99 -13.76 4.45
N ASP A 145 1.48 -14.56 3.51
CA ASP A 145 1.83 -15.97 3.72
C ASP A 145 3.13 -16.17 4.54
N MET A 146 3.89 -15.09 4.82
CA MET A 146 5.01 -15.15 5.77
C MET A 146 4.59 -15.51 7.20
N ASN A 147 3.31 -15.32 7.51
CA ASN A 147 2.64 -15.80 8.73
C ASN A 147 3.39 -15.48 10.04
N PHE A 148 3.89 -14.25 10.17
CA PHE A 148 4.41 -13.76 11.44
C PHE A 148 3.32 -13.79 12.51
N GLU A 149 3.72 -14.05 13.77
CA GLU A 149 2.82 -14.05 14.91
C GLU A 149 2.11 -12.68 15.01
N GLY A 150 0.78 -12.67 15.04
CA GLY A 150 -0.05 -11.46 15.07
C GLY A 150 -0.48 -10.92 13.69
N LEU A 151 0.33 -11.06 12.64
CA LEU A 151 0.07 -10.47 11.32
C LEU A 151 -1.30 -10.85 10.75
N LYS A 152 -1.71 -12.11 10.95
CA LYS A 152 -2.99 -12.62 10.47
C LYS A 152 -4.17 -11.94 11.16
N ASP A 153 -4.09 -11.81 12.48
CA ASP A 153 -5.15 -11.19 13.28
C ASP A 153 -5.23 -9.69 12.95
N ASP A 154 -4.09 -9.01 12.76
CA ASP A 154 -4.01 -7.62 12.35
C ASP A 154 -4.69 -7.37 11.00
N ILE A 155 -4.42 -8.23 10.01
CA ILE A 155 -5.07 -8.12 8.69
C ILE A 155 -6.59 -8.31 8.80
N LEU A 156 -7.05 -9.25 9.63
CA LEU A 156 -8.46 -9.46 9.85
C LEU A 156 -9.14 -8.29 10.53
N CYS A 157 -8.50 -7.71 11.55
CA CYS A 157 -8.97 -6.50 12.21
C CYS A 157 -9.03 -5.33 11.22
N MET A 158 -8.02 -5.15 10.37
CA MET A 158 -8.05 -4.11 9.33
C MET A 158 -9.13 -4.34 8.28
N LEU A 159 -9.40 -5.60 7.90
CA LEU A 159 -10.53 -5.95 7.03
C LEU A 159 -11.88 -5.64 7.70
N ALA A 160 -11.97 -5.75 9.01
CA ALA A 160 -13.14 -5.34 9.80
C ALA A 160 -13.25 -3.81 9.94
N GLY A 161 -12.23 -3.05 9.54
CA GLY A 161 -12.20 -1.58 9.58
C GLY A 161 -11.49 -1.02 10.81
N GLU A 162 -10.74 -1.83 11.55
CA GLU A 162 -9.95 -1.39 12.69
C GLU A 162 -8.61 -0.82 12.25
N HIS A 163 -8.01 0.00 13.11
CA HIS A 163 -6.68 0.56 12.95
C HIS A 163 -5.71 -0.18 13.86
N ILE A 164 -4.56 -0.58 13.34
CA ILE A 164 -3.58 -1.40 14.04
C ILE A 164 -2.35 -0.56 14.39
N PRO A 165 -1.93 -0.51 15.66
CA PRO A 165 -0.68 0.15 16.03
C PRO A 165 0.51 -0.48 15.32
N VAL A 166 1.45 0.34 14.81
CA VAL A 166 2.64 -0.15 14.11
C VAL A 166 3.88 0.64 14.51
N ASN A 167 4.99 -0.06 14.66
CA ASN A 167 6.30 0.54 14.88
C ASN A 167 7.12 0.55 13.57
N THR A 168 7.11 1.65 12.86
CA THR A 168 7.86 1.82 11.59
C THR A 168 9.35 2.14 11.79
N GLY A 169 9.78 2.46 13.00
CA GLY A 169 11.13 2.98 13.29
C GLY A 169 12.26 1.96 13.13
N ASN A 170 11.94 0.68 13.21
CA ASN A 170 12.90 -0.41 13.14
C ASN A 170 13.04 -1.06 11.77
N PHE A 171 12.23 -0.67 10.80
CA PHE A 171 12.25 -1.25 9.46
C PHE A 171 13.61 -1.03 8.77
N THR A 172 14.28 -2.13 8.41
CA THR A 172 15.62 -2.09 7.82
C THR A 172 15.62 -1.98 6.31
N ASN A 173 14.42 -1.94 5.70
CA ASN A 173 14.24 -1.83 4.27
C ASN A 173 14.91 -2.96 3.46
N ASP A 174 14.94 -4.15 4.02
CA ASP A 174 15.39 -5.34 3.35
C ASP A 174 14.19 -6.23 3.02
N MET A 175 13.83 -6.33 1.73
CA MET A 175 12.71 -7.17 1.28
C MET A 175 12.92 -8.67 1.58
N THR A 176 14.03 -9.03 2.18
CA THR A 176 14.39 -10.42 2.48
C THR A 176 14.56 -10.71 3.98
N THR A 177 14.68 -9.68 4.82
CA THR A 177 14.96 -9.84 6.24
C THR A 177 13.87 -9.17 7.08
N PHE A 178 12.79 -9.90 7.31
CA PHE A 178 11.71 -9.49 8.20
C PHE A 178 11.91 -10.12 9.58
N ARG A 179 11.74 -9.36 10.64
CA ARG A 179 11.91 -9.79 12.02
C ARG A 179 10.59 -10.08 12.71
N ASP A 180 9.59 -9.28 12.40
CA ASP A 180 8.27 -9.34 13.01
C ASP A 180 7.19 -8.79 12.04
N GLU A 181 5.94 -8.79 12.49
CA GLU A 181 4.80 -8.25 11.75
C GLU A 181 4.95 -6.77 11.41
N ASN A 182 5.61 -5.97 12.27
CA ASN A 182 5.80 -4.53 12.02
C ASN A 182 6.64 -4.26 10.77
N ASP A 183 7.65 -5.10 10.52
CA ASP A 183 8.46 -5.00 9.32
C ASP A 183 7.61 -5.25 8.06
N VAL A 184 6.72 -6.24 8.09
CA VAL A 184 5.80 -6.53 6.98
C VAL A 184 4.78 -5.42 6.80
N LEU A 185 4.13 -4.97 7.88
CA LEU A 185 3.17 -3.86 7.82
C LEU A 185 3.83 -2.59 7.29
N THR A 186 5.06 -2.29 7.71
CA THR A 186 5.82 -1.13 7.22
C THR A 186 6.12 -1.25 5.72
N LEU A 187 6.50 -2.42 5.24
CA LEU A 187 6.68 -2.64 3.81
C LEU A 187 5.37 -2.44 3.05
N LEU A 188 4.25 -2.95 3.56
CA LEU A 188 2.93 -2.78 2.93
C LEU A 188 2.49 -1.31 2.86
N ILE A 189 2.93 -0.45 3.81
CA ILE A 189 2.77 1.01 3.69
C ILE A 189 3.53 1.52 2.47
N HIS A 190 4.82 1.18 2.33
CA HIS A 190 5.64 1.65 1.20
C HIS A 190 5.13 1.16 -0.16
N LEU A 191 4.55 -0.04 -0.20
CA LEU A 191 3.91 -0.60 -1.39
C LEU A 191 2.53 -0.01 -1.69
N GLY A 192 1.97 0.80 -0.79
CA GLY A 192 0.65 1.42 -0.96
C GLY A 192 -0.55 0.51 -0.62
N TYR A 193 -0.32 -0.67 -0.02
CA TYR A 193 -1.40 -1.54 0.46
C TYR A 193 -1.98 -1.10 1.79
N LEU A 194 -1.24 -0.30 2.55
CA LEU A 194 -1.69 0.28 3.80
C LEU A 194 -1.45 1.79 3.77
N THR A 195 -2.27 2.51 4.49
CA THR A 195 -2.01 3.91 4.84
C THR A 195 -1.55 3.99 6.29
N TYR A 196 -0.70 4.98 6.58
CA TYR A 196 -0.15 5.22 7.91
C TYR A 196 -0.66 6.54 8.46
N ASP A 197 -1.22 6.52 9.67
CA ASP A 197 -1.52 7.70 10.44
C ASP A 197 -0.36 8.01 11.38
N SER A 198 0.39 9.08 11.08
CA SER A 198 1.55 9.50 11.87
C SER A 198 1.17 10.09 13.21
N THR A 199 -0.08 10.51 13.42
CA THR A 199 -0.58 11.08 14.69
C THR A 199 -0.92 9.97 15.69
N GLU A 200 -1.62 8.94 15.20
CA GLU A 200 -2.07 7.81 16.00
C GLU A 200 -1.07 6.65 15.99
N HIS A 201 -0.02 6.73 15.16
CA HIS A 201 0.97 5.65 14.95
C HIS A 201 0.32 4.30 14.59
N CYS A 202 -0.65 4.32 13.70
CA CYS A 202 -1.39 3.15 13.29
C CYS A 202 -1.49 3.02 11.76
N VAL A 203 -1.83 1.81 11.31
CA VAL A 203 -2.09 1.48 9.91
C VAL A 203 -3.50 0.95 9.74
N TYR A 204 -4.04 1.14 8.54
CA TYR A 204 -5.33 0.60 8.12
C TYR A 204 -5.41 0.48 6.60
N ILE A 205 -6.38 -0.28 6.12
CA ILE A 205 -6.65 -0.44 4.69
C ILE A 205 -7.31 0.84 4.16
N PRO A 206 -6.71 1.51 3.15
CA PRO A 206 -7.11 2.87 2.77
C PRO A 206 -8.52 2.96 2.17
N ASN A 207 -8.94 1.99 1.36
CA ASN A 207 -10.15 2.09 0.56
C ASN A 207 -10.69 0.73 0.11
N ASN A 208 -11.83 0.72 -0.60
CA ASN A 208 -12.48 -0.49 -1.07
C ASN A 208 -11.68 -1.22 -2.15
N GLU A 209 -10.90 -0.52 -2.96
CA GLU A 209 -10.04 -1.13 -3.97
C GLU A 209 -9.00 -2.05 -3.33
N ILE A 210 -8.27 -1.54 -2.34
CA ILE A 210 -7.26 -2.29 -1.60
C ILE A 210 -7.90 -3.34 -0.67
N ARG A 211 -9.06 -3.03 -0.09
CA ARG A 211 -9.82 -4.02 0.69
C ARG A 211 -10.16 -5.26 -0.12
N ASN A 212 -10.52 -5.09 -1.38
CA ASN A 212 -10.78 -6.21 -2.29
C ASN A 212 -9.52 -7.05 -2.55
N GLU A 213 -8.34 -6.42 -2.65
CA GLU A 213 -7.07 -7.14 -2.82
C GLU A 213 -6.77 -8.01 -1.58
N TYR A 214 -6.94 -7.46 -0.37
CA TYR A 214 -6.79 -8.25 0.86
C TYR A 214 -7.81 -9.39 0.95
N ALA A 215 -9.07 -9.14 0.65
CA ALA A 215 -10.10 -10.17 0.67
C ALA A 215 -9.79 -11.31 -0.32
N ASN A 216 -9.30 -10.98 -1.51
CA ASN A 216 -8.87 -11.95 -2.51
C ASN A 216 -7.66 -12.74 -2.02
N ALA A 217 -6.63 -12.08 -1.48
CA ALA A 217 -5.42 -12.72 -0.97
C ALA A 217 -5.76 -13.70 0.17
N VAL A 218 -6.57 -13.28 1.13
CA VAL A 218 -7.04 -14.13 2.26
C VAL A 218 -7.87 -15.32 1.76
N SER A 219 -8.66 -15.15 0.68
CA SER A 219 -9.49 -16.22 0.13
C SER A 219 -8.69 -17.36 -0.53
N VAL A 220 -7.50 -17.07 -1.02
CA VAL A 220 -6.59 -18.02 -1.70
C VAL A 220 -5.59 -18.62 -0.71
N SER A 221 -5.22 -17.90 0.33
CA SER A 221 -4.31 -18.37 1.39
C SER A 221 -4.95 -19.50 2.21
N ASP A 222 -4.11 -20.29 2.90
CA ASP A 222 -4.57 -21.41 3.78
C ASP A 222 -5.24 -20.91 5.09
N TRP A 223 -6.13 -19.93 4.95
CA TRP A 223 -6.94 -19.35 6.01
C TRP A 223 -8.38 -19.90 5.97
N GLY A 224 -8.50 -21.23 5.84
CA GLY A 224 -9.73 -21.93 5.50
C GLY A 224 -10.99 -21.57 6.30
N GLU A 225 -10.86 -21.26 7.61
CA GLU A 225 -12.00 -20.83 8.43
C GLU A 225 -12.39 -19.37 8.16
N VAL A 226 -11.41 -18.51 7.96
CA VAL A 226 -11.62 -17.08 7.68
C VAL A 226 -12.19 -16.88 6.30
N SER A 227 -11.66 -17.59 5.31
CA SER A 227 -12.20 -17.59 3.94
C SER A 227 -13.68 -18.03 3.93
N LYS A 228 -14.04 -19.04 4.74
CA LYS A 228 -15.44 -19.46 4.91
C LYS A 228 -16.28 -18.37 5.58
N ALA A 229 -15.77 -17.70 6.60
CA ALA A 229 -16.48 -16.64 7.30
C ALA A 229 -16.73 -15.42 6.39
N LEU A 230 -15.72 -14.98 5.64
CA LEU A 230 -15.86 -13.89 4.67
C LEU A 230 -16.86 -14.23 3.57
N LYS A 231 -16.78 -15.44 3.01
CA LYS A 231 -17.75 -15.92 2.01
C LYS A 231 -19.15 -16.00 2.57
N ASN A 232 -19.32 -16.53 3.78
CA ASN A 232 -20.63 -16.58 4.44
C ASN A 232 -21.18 -15.16 4.69
N SER A 233 -20.34 -14.22 5.12
CA SER A 233 -20.76 -12.82 5.31
C SER A 233 -21.20 -12.17 4.00
N ALA A 234 -20.48 -12.38 2.91
CA ALA A 234 -20.87 -11.88 1.59
C ALA A 234 -22.17 -12.51 1.11
N ASP A 235 -22.36 -13.83 1.31
CA ASP A 235 -23.59 -14.55 0.98
C ASP A 235 -24.78 -14.03 1.79
N VAL A 236 -24.60 -13.76 3.10
CA VAL A 236 -25.62 -13.17 3.97
C VAL A 236 -25.99 -11.75 3.52
N LEU A 237 -25.01 -10.91 3.23
CA LEU A 237 -25.24 -9.56 2.73
C LEU A 237 -25.99 -9.57 1.40
N ASN A 238 -25.61 -10.44 0.47
CA ASN A 238 -26.33 -10.63 -0.80
C ASN A 238 -27.75 -11.14 -0.58
N ALA A 239 -27.95 -12.05 0.38
CA ALA A 239 -29.28 -12.54 0.72
C ALA A 239 -30.17 -11.45 1.34
N ILE A 240 -29.62 -10.59 2.19
CA ILE A 240 -30.30 -9.41 2.75
C ILE A 240 -30.70 -8.46 1.62
N TRP A 241 -29.73 -8.14 0.73
CA TRP A 241 -29.97 -7.24 -0.39
C TRP A 241 -31.05 -7.74 -1.36
N ASN A 242 -31.08 -9.04 -1.58
CA ASN A 242 -32.07 -9.68 -2.43
C ASN A 242 -33.36 -10.07 -1.68
N GLN A 243 -33.54 -9.63 -0.42
CA GLN A 243 -34.69 -9.92 0.44
C GLN A 243 -35.00 -11.42 0.59
N ASN A 244 -33.93 -12.27 0.61
CA ASN A 244 -34.05 -13.71 0.73
C ASN A 244 -33.92 -14.16 2.21
N GLU A 245 -35.04 -14.16 2.93
CA GLU A 245 -35.12 -14.48 4.35
C GLU A 245 -34.57 -15.87 4.70
N GLN A 246 -34.75 -16.86 3.83
CA GLN A 246 -34.28 -18.25 4.08
C GLN A 246 -32.77 -18.36 4.07
N MET A 247 -32.08 -17.66 3.14
CA MET A 247 -30.61 -17.62 3.08
C MET A 247 -30.00 -16.82 4.23
N VAL A 248 -30.66 -15.74 4.67
CA VAL A 248 -30.23 -14.95 5.84
C VAL A 248 -30.27 -15.81 7.12
N ALA A 249 -31.35 -16.55 7.33
CA ALA A 249 -31.50 -17.46 8.49
C ALA A 249 -30.45 -18.59 8.50
N GLN A 250 -30.12 -19.15 7.33
CA GLN A 250 -29.11 -20.21 7.20
C GLN A 250 -27.68 -19.68 7.39
N GLY A 251 -27.38 -18.44 6.93
CA GLY A 251 -26.08 -17.80 7.11
C GLY A 251 -25.78 -17.49 8.58
N ASN A 252 -26.76 -16.95 9.31
CA ASN A 252 -26.62 -16.69 10.75
C ASN A 252 -26.41 -17.95 11.59
N ALA A 253 -27.02 -19.09 11.21
CA ALA A 253 -26.80 -20.35 11.90
C ALA A 253 -25.41 -20.96 11.71
N LYS A 254 -24.71 -20.61 10.61
CA LYS A 254 -23.35 -21.09 10.32
C LYS A 254 -22.24 -20.25 10.97
N SER A 255 -22.53 -19.00 11.38
CA SER A 255 -21.57 -18.13 12.06
C SER A 255 -21.57 -18.30 13.58
N THR A 256 -22.40 -19.18 14.14
CA THR A 256 -22.52 -19.41 15.59
C THR A 256 -21.92 -20.76 16.02
N LEU A 257 -21.25 -21.47 15.13
CA LEU A 257 -20.54 -22.75 15.38
C LEU A 257 -19.04 -22.56 15.10
#